data_d7428c14bb57a45898f9a9ffd0d6cb9f
#
_entry.id   d7428c14bb57a45898f9a9ffd0d6cb9f
#
_cell.length_a   1.000
_cell.length_b   1.000
_cell.length_c   1.000
_cell.angle_alpha   90.00
_cell.angle_beta   90.00
_cell.angle_gamma   90.00
#
_symmetry.space_group_name_H-M   'P 1'
#
loop_
_entity.id
_entity.type
_entity.pdbx_description
1 polymer ?
#
loop_
_entity_poly.entity_id
_entity_poly.type
_entity_poly.pdbx_seq_one_letter_code
_entity_poly.pdbx_strand_id
1 'polypeptide(L)'
;MIELQSISCNFDDAIIFENIDLKIQNHLSILGANGSGKSTLAKIVSSLTKYDGNVFINATNTKDLSLLQRAKILSYIPAKLEIYDAFICVEEFVLQGRFPHKKSFFDYANKDKKIVQETLEFLKISHLKKHTMNSLSSGEQSLTLIAQALTQQSKVIIFDEPTANLDPHNSKIVAKHIKGLKDYHTVILITHDLHLASYIDSPVLFIKNKALHYYQNDFFNDENLEKLYEVDFKSLSVDYD
;
A
#
# COMPACT_ATOMS: atom_id res chain seq x y z
N MET A 1 11.25 -10.47 2.55
CA MET A 1 10.62 -11.53 1.71
C MET A 1 9.24 -11.84 2.27
N ILE A 2 8.23 -11.88 1.40
CA ILE A 2 6.86 -12.30 1.73
C ILE A 2 6.57 -13.55 0.89
N GLU A 3 5.96 -14.56 1.50
CA GLU A 3 5.64 -15.82 0.82
C GLU A 3 4.20 -16.22 1.16
N LEU A 4 3.43 -16.48 0.13
CA LEU A 4 2.08 -17.02 0.18
C LEU A 4 2.15 -18.49 -0.22
N GLN A 5 1.53 -19.37 0.56
CA GLN A 5 1.52 -20.82 0.32
C GLN A 5 0.09 -21.33 0.35
N SER A 6 -0.34 -21.92 -0.76
CA SER A 6 -1.65 -22.55 -0.97
C SER A 6 -2.81 -21.65 -0.55
N ILE A 7 -2.75 -20.38 -0.94
CA ILE A 7 -3.77 -19.39 -0.57
C ILE A 7 -5.06 -19.61 -1.34
N SER A 8 -6.15 -19.77 -0.61
CA SER A 8 -7.52 -19.72 -1.14
C SER A 8 -8.34 -18.69 -0.40
N CYS A 9 -9.18 -17.96 -1.13
CA CYS A 9 -10.04 -16.92 -0.58
C CYS A 9 -11.35 -16.83 -1.35
N ASN A 10 -12.45 -16.88 -0.61
CA ASN A 10 -13.81 -16.74 -1.14
C ASN A 10 -14.51 -15.59 -0.43
N PHE A 11 -15.41 -14.91 -1.13
CA PHE A 11 -16.40 -14.00 -0.55
C PHE A 11 -17.77 -14.53 -0.94
N ASP A 12 -18.55 -14.92 0.06
CA ASP A 12 -19.80 -15.66 -0.14
C ASP A 12 -19.56 -16.84 -1.09
N ASP A 13 -20.31 -16.92 -2.19
CA ASP A 13 -20.15 -17.98 -3.20
C ASP A 13 -19.09 -17.67 -4.28
N ALA A 14 -18.44 -16.51 -4.22
CA ALA A 14 -17.47 -16.09 -5.22
C ALA A 14 -16.05 -16.50 -4.83
N ILE A 15 -15.44 -17.42 -5.58
CA ILE A 15 -14.02 -17.75 -5.46
C ILE A 15 -13.19 -16.59 -6.04
N ILE A 16 -12.34 -15.99 -5.22
CA ILE A 16 -11.40 -14.94 -5.65
C ILE A 16 -10.06 -15.54 -6.00
N PHE A 17 -9.52 -16.38 -5.12
CA PHE A 17 -8.28 -17.13 -5.36
C PHE A 17 -8.46 -18.59 -4.94
N GLU A 18 -7.82 -19.50 -5.67
CA GLU A 18 -7.81 -20.91 -5.38
C GLU A 18 -6.39 -21.47 -5.49
N ASN A 19 -5.87 -21.92 -4.36
CA ASN A 19 -4.57 -22.58 -4.22
C ASN A 19 -3.41 -21.83 -4.91
N ILE A 20 -3.27 -20.51 -4.63
CA ILE A 20 -2.20 -19.73 -5.21
C ILE A 20 -0.96 -19.71 -4.33
N ASP A 21 0.21 -19.79 -4.97
CA ASP A 21 1.53 -19.59 -4.37
C ASP A 21 2.18 -18.33 -4.96
N LEU A 22 2.83 -17.52 -4.11
CA LEU A 22 3.50 -16.30 -4.54
C LEU A 22 4.69 -15.99 -3.63
N LYS A 23 5.83 -15.61 -4.23
CA LYS A 23 6.99 -15.09 -3.49
C LYS A 23 7.30 -13.67 -3.91
N ILE A 24 7.32 -12.76 -2.93
CA ILE A 24 7.68 -11.36 -3.11
C ILE A 24 9.01 -11.15 -2.40
N GLN A 25 10.07 -10.93 -3.15
CA GLN A 25 11.41 -10.77 -2.58
C GLN A 25 11.63 -9.35 -2.05
N ASN A 26 11.26 -8.34 -2.85
CA ASN A 26 11.44 -6.92 -2.57
C ASN A 26 10.14 -6.15 -2.85
N HIS A 27 10.22 -5.12 -3.71
CA HIS A 27 9.06 -4.34 -4.14
C HIS A 27 8.22 -5.11 -5.15
N LEU A 28 6.94 -4.73 -5.26
CA LEU A 28 6.03 -5.32 -6.23
C LEU A 28 4.95 -4.32 -6.62
N SER A 29 4.66 -4.19 -7.91
CA SER A 29 3.44 -3.55 -8.41
C SER A 29 2.41 -4.60 -8.78
N ILE A 30 1.20 -4.51 -8.23
CA ILE A 30 0.09 -5.42 -8.51
C ILE A 30 -0.90 -4.69 -9.42
N LEU A 31 -1.03 -5.19 -10.64
CA LEU A 31 -1.87 -4.63 -11.70
C LEU A 31 -3.01 -5.58 -12.08
N GLY A 32 -4.00 -5.08 -12.78
CA GLY A 32 -5.14 -5.85 -13.30
C GLY A 32 -6.42 -5.04 -13.32
N ALA A 33 -7.45 -5.55 -13.96
CA ALA A 33 -8.75 -4.90 -14.07
C ALA A 33 -9.42 -4.67 -12.69
N ASN A 34 -10.39 -3.76 -12.64
CA ASN A 34 -11.21 -3.60 -11.45
C ASN A 34 -11.95 -4.91 -11.14
N GLY A 35 -11.99 -5.29 -9.86
CA GLY A 35 -12.59 -6.56 -9.43
C GLY A 35 -11.71 -7.80 -9.63
N SER A 36 -10.47 -7.69 -10.14
CA SER A 36 -9.59 -8.85 -10.35
C SER A 36 -9.03 -9.48 -9.08
N GLY A 37 -9.23 -8.88 -7.90
CA GLY A 37 -8.75 -9.41 -6.61
C GLY A 37 -7.51 -8.71 -6.06
N LYS A 38 -7.01 -7.62 -6.67
CA LYS A 38 -5.81 -6.89 -6.21
C LYS A 38 -5.86 -6.49 -4.74
N SER A 39 -6.89 -5.76 -4.33
CA SER A 39 -7.07 -5.35 -2.93
C SER A 39 -7.34 -6.53 -2.00
N THR A 40 -7.95 -7.61 -2.51
CA THR A 40 -8.12 -8.85 -1.75
C THR A 40 -6.77 -9.49 -1.46
N LEU A 41 -5.87 -9.59 -2.45
CA LEU A 41 -4.51 -10.10 -2.26
C LEU A 41 -3.74 -9.27 -1.23
N ALA A 42 -3.84 -7.93 -1.29
CA ALA A 42 -3.25 -7.06 -0.28
C ALA A 42 -3.79 -7.29 1.12
N LYS A 43 -5.11 -7.45 1.25
CA LYS A 43 -5.76 -7.75 2.54
C LYS A 43 -5.35 -9.13 3.07
N ILE A 44 -5.14 -10.12 2.20
CA ILE A 44 -4.59 -11.45 2.57
C ILE A 44 -3.17 -11.30 3.12
N VAL A 45 -2.28 -10.62 2.38
CA VAL A 45 -0.90 -10.35 2.81
C VAL A 45 -0.87 -9.62 4.15
N SER A 46 -1.80 -8.69 4.36
CA SER A 46 -1.94 -7.93 5.61
C SER A 46 -2.69 -8.70 6.71
N SER A 47 -3.21 -9.88 6.42
CA SER A 47 -4.11 -10.66 7.30
C SER A 47 -5.32 -9.86 7.80
N LEU A 48 -5.88 -9.02 6.92
CA LEU A 48 -7.07 -8.18 7.17
C LEU A 48 -8.37 -8.82 6.64
N THR A 49 -8.28 -9.98 5.99
CA THR A 49 -9.41 -10.77 5.54
C THR A 49 -9.19 -12.25 5.87
N LYS A 50 -10.24 -13.05 5.82
CA LYS A 50 -10.14 -14.51 6.01
C LYS A 50 -9.57 -15.15 4.74
N TYR A 51 -8.72 -16.14 4.93
CA TYR A 51 -8.13 -16.95 3.86
C TYR A 51 -7.69 -18.31 4.41
N ASP A 52 -7.62 -19.30 3.53
CA ASP A 52 -6.97 -20.58 3.77
C ASP A 52 -5.53 -20.54 3.25
N GLY A 53 -4.66 -21.44 3.74
CA GLY A 53 -3.23 -21.44 3.43
C GLY A 53 -2.40 -20.62 4.44
N ASN A 54 -1.18 -20.25 4.08
CA ASN A 54 -0.26 -19.55 4.98
C ASN A 54 0.40 -18.36 4.31
N VAL A 55 0.58 -17.28 5.08
CA VAL A 55 1.34 -16.08 4.69
C VAL A 55 2.53 -15.96 5.62
N PHE A 56 3.73 -15.94 5.06
CA PHE A 56 4.97 -15.73 5.81
C PHE A 56 5.56 -14.37 5.49
N ILE A 57 6.00 -13.64 6.50
CA ILE A 57 6.81 -12.42 6.37
C ILE A 57 8.13 -12.67 7.09
N ASN A 58 9.25 -12.64 6.34
CA ASN A 58 10.57 -12.97 6.85
C ASN A 58 10.60 -14.30 7.62
N ALA A 59 10.04 -15.36 7.01
CA ALA A 59 9.92 -16.72 7.53
C ALA A 59 9.02 -16.87 8.77
N THR A 60 8.34 -15.84 9.22
CA THR A 60 7.37 -15.92 10.32
C THR A 60 5.95 -15.99 9.75
N ASN A 61 5.18 -17.02 10.14
CA ASN A 61 3.77 -17.12 9.73
C ASN A 61 2.95 -15.99 10.38
N THR A 62 2.21 -15.24 9.59
CA THR A 62 1.40 -14.13 10.11
C THR A 62 0.27 -14.58 11.05
N LYS A 63 -0.16 -15.84 10.97
CA LYS A 63 -1.15 -16.44 11.89
C LYS A 63 -0.63 -16.58 13.31
N ASP A 64 0.69 -16.72 13.48
CA ASP A 64 1.34 -16.85 14.79
C ASP A 64 1.58 -15.50 15.48
N LEU A 65 1.32 -14.40 14.77
CA LEU A 65 1.54 -13.04 15.24
C LEU A 65 0.25 -12.42 15.77
N SER A 66 0.35 -11.74 16.91
CA SER A 66 -0.72 -10.85 17.38
C SER A 66 -0.93 -9.67 16.40
N LEU A 67 -2.08 -9.01 16.48
CA LEU A 67 -2.38 -7.81 15.68
C LEU A 67 -1.29 -6.74 15.82
N LEU A 68 -0.82 -6.47 17.05
CA LEU A 68 0.24 -5.48 17.30
C LEU A 68 1.59 -5.90 16.71
N GLN A 69 1.93 -7.18 16.75
CA GLN A 69 3.16 -7.68 16.13
C GLN A 69 3.11 -7.57 14.61
N ARG A 70 1.97 -7.92 13.98
CA ARG A 70 1.76 -7.74 12.53
C ARG A 70 1.85 -6.27 12.13
N ALA A 71 1.19 -5.38 12.89
CA ALA A 71 1.25 -3.95 12.64
C ALA A 71 2.67 -3.35 12.74
N LYS A 72 3.59 -3.94 13.52
CA LYS A 72 5.00 -3.52 13.51
C LYS A 72 5.78 -3.95 12.27
N ILE A 73 5.27 -4.91 11.52
CA ILE A 73 5.97 -5.48 10.35
C ILE A 73 5.41 -4.89 9.06
N LEU A 74 4.10 -4.68 8.98
CA LEU A 74 3.39 -4.28 7.77
C LEU A 74 2.38 -3.18 8.04
N SER A 75 2.38 -2.15 7.18
CA SER A 75 1.35 -1.12 7.08
C SER A 75 0.55 -1.30 5.80
N TYR A 76 -0.76 -1.09 5.88
CA TYR A 76 -1.66 -1.10 4.73
C TYR A 76 -2.39 0.24 4.64
N ILE A 77 -2.23 0.90 3.50
CA ILE A 77 -2.91 2.16 3.18
C ILE A 77 -4.02 1.84 2.18
N PRO A 78 -5.29 1.94 2.57
CA PRO A 78 -6.42 1.60 1.71
C PRO A 78 -6.66 2.66 0.63
N ALA A 79 -7.30 2.24 -0.48
CA ALA A 79 -7.70 3.13 -1.58
C ALA A 79 -8.68 4.24 -1.14
N LYS A 80 -9.47 3.97 -0.12
CA LYS A 80 -10.42 4.93 0.47
C LYS A 80 -10.24 4.96 1.98
N LEU A 81 -9.99 6.16 2.48
CA LEU A 81 -9.96 6.41 3.90
C LEU A 81 -11.38 6.62 4.43
N GLU A 82 -11.76 5.86 5.45
CA GLU A 82 -12.93 6.14 6.27
C GLU A 82 -12.48 6.90 7.52
N ILE A 83 -12.80 8.19 7.57
CA ILE A 83 -12.49 9.04 8.73
C ILE A 83 -13.72 9.03 9.64
N TYR A 84 -13.62 8.31 10.75
CA TYR A 84 -14.70 8.24 11.74
C TYR A 84 -14.81 9.52 12.58
N ASP A 85 -13.68 10.19 12.84
CA ASP A 85 -13.63 11.50 13.49
C ASP A 85 -13.08 12.55 12.53
N ALA A 86 -13.97 13.25 11.88
CA ALA A 86 -13.62 14.29 10.91
C ALA A 86 -12.93 15.51 11.54
N PHE A 87 -13.02 15.67 12.86
CA PHE A 87 -12.44 16.79 13.60
C PHE A 87 -11.06 16.48 14.18
N ILE A 88 -10.60 15.23 14.10
CA ILE A 88 -9.24 14.89 14.51
C ILE A 88 -8.21 15.71 13.75
N CYS A 89 -7.21 16.27 14.43
CA CYS A 89 -6.18 17.00 13.73
C CYS A 89 -5.12 16.05 13.13
N VAL A 90 -4.40 16.53 12.11
CA VAL A 90 -3.38 15.77 11.37
C VAL A 90 -2.34 15.16 12.33
N GLU A 91 -1.85 15.92 13.31
CA GLU A 91 -0.88 15.43 14.29
C GLU A 91 -1.40 14.23 15.08
N GLU A 92 -2.63 14.31 15.55
CA GLU A 92 -3.26 13.24 16.32
C GLU A 92 -3.55 12.02 15.46
N PHE A 93 -4.02 12.23 14.24
CA PHE A 93 -4.26 11.17 13.27
C PHE A 93 -2.96 10.43 12.92
N VAL A 94 -1.89 11.14 12.61
CA VAL A 94 -0.58 10.55 12.31
C VAL A 94 0.00 9.85 13.53
N LEU A 95 -0.22 10.38 14.75
CA LEU A 95 0.23 9.76 15.99
C LEU A 95 -0.42 8.38 16.24
N GLN A 96 -1.61 8.12 15.71
CA GLN A 96 -2.23 6.79 15.79
C GLN A 96 -1.36 5.70 15.14
N GLY A 97 -0.53 6.03 14.14
CA GLY A 97 0.44 5.09 13.57
C GLY A 97 1.44 4.55 14.60
N ARG A 98 1.62 5.23 15.74
CA ARG A 98 2.47 4.78 16.85
C ARG A 98 1.78 3.79 17.79
N PHE A 99 0.48 3.51 17.60
CA PHE A 99 -0.29 2.61 18.47
C PHE A 99 0.39 1.24 18.68
N PRO A 100 0.95 0.55 17.69
CA PRO A 100 1.62 -0.74 17.88
C PRO A 100 2.84 -0.68 18.81
N HIS A 101 3.42 0.49 19.02
CA HIS A 101 4.61 0.71 19.85
C HIS A 101 4.28 1.24 21.25
N LYS A 102 3.02 1.53 21.52
CA LYS A 102 2.56 2.07 22.79
C LYS A 102 2.73 1.03 23.90
N LYS A 103 3.41 1.40 24.98
CA LYS A 103 3.72 0.49 26.11
C LYS A 103 2.62 0.49 27.19
N SER A 104 1.71 1.45 27.16
CA SER A 104 0.73 1.68 28.19
C SER A 104 -0.60 2.12 27.61
N PHE A 105 -1.67 2.00 28.36
CA PHE A 105 -2.98 2.60 28.06
C PHE A 105 -2.97 4.14 28.15
N PHE A 106 -1.94 4.72 28.76
CA PHE A 106 -1.75 6.16 28.91
C PHE A 106 -1.19 6.81 27.63
N ASP A 107 -0.81 8.07 27.72
CA ASP A 107 -0.35 8.90 26.61
C ASP A 107 0.83 8.31 25.81
N TYR A 108 0.98 8.80 24.59
CA TYR A 108 2.15 8.53 23.77
C TYR A 108 3.39 9.19 24.35
N ALA A 109 4.51 8.50 24.29
CA ALA A 109 5.79 9.01 24.78
C ALA A 109 6.29 10.20 23.93
N ASN A 110 7.16 11.04 24.52
CA ASN A 110 7.80 12.13 23.76
C ASN A 110 8.54 11.65 22.52
N LYS A 111 9.09 10.43 22.56
CA LYS A 111 9.69 9.78 21.39
C LYS A 111 8.69 9.60 20.24
N ASP A 112 7.45 9.22 20.54
CA ASP A 112 6.43 9.00 19.51
C ASP A 112 6.01 10.34 18.88
N LYS A 113 5.87 11.39 19.67
CA LYS A 113 5.58 12.75 19.19
C LYS A 113 6.71 13.30 18.31
N LYS A 114 7.98 12.99 18.66
CA LYS A 114 9.14 13.35 17.85
C LYS A 114 9.12 12.65 16.49
N ILE A 115 8.83 11.34 16.44
CA ILE A 115 8.70 10.58 15.18
C ILE A 115 7.62 11.19 14.28
N VAL A 116 6.48 11.59 14.85
CA VAL A 116 5.42 12.29 14.11
C VAL A 116 5.94 13.59 13.49
N GLN A 117 6.61 14.41 14.29
CA GLN A 117 7.16 15.68 13.82
C GLN A 117 8.14 15.48 12.66
N GLU A 118 9.11 14.58 12.82
CA GLU A 118 10.10 14.24 11.80
C GLU A 118 9.45 13.71 10.51
N THR A 119 8.38 12.92 10.64
CA THR A 119 7.64 12.39 9.51
C THR A 119 6.88 13.48 8.75
N LEU A 120 6.22 14.39 9.46
CA LEU A 120 5.52 15.52 8.84
C LEU A 120 6.51 16.47 8.11
N GLU A 121 7.71 16.66 8.66
CA GLU A 121 8.79 17.43 8.03
C GLU A 121 9.30 16.72 6.75
N PHE A 122 9.56 15.43 6.82
CA PHE A 122 10.00 14.61 5.68
C PHE A 122 9.01 14.70 4.50
N LEU A 123 7.71 14.63 4.77
CA LEU A 123 6.66 14.75 3.75
C LEU A 123 6.32 16.21 3.40
N LYS A 124 6.95 17.20 4.03
CA LYS A 124 6.72 18.64 3.83
C LYS A 124 5.28 19.10 4.13
N ILE A 125 4.61 18.42 5.05
CA ILE A 125 3.23 18.72 5.47
C ILE A 125 3.14 19.23 6.93
N SER A 126 4.23 19.69 7.52
CA SER A 126 4.24 20.22 8.90
C SER A 126 3.27 21.38 9.11
N HIS A 127 2.99 22.17 8.05
CA HIS A 127 2.04 23.27 8.09
C HIS A 127 0.60 22.80 8.31
N LEU A 128 0.28 21.54 7.98
CA LEU A 128 -1.04 20.94 8.18
C LEU A 128 -1.27 20.39 9.58
N LYS A 129 -0.24 20.37 10.43
CA LYS A 129 -0.23 19.71 11.73
C LYS A 129 -1.49 19.95 12.59
N LYS A 130 -1.99 21.18 12.60
CA LYS A 130 -3.17 21.60 13.37
C LYS A 130 -4.48 21.64 12.56
N HIS A 131 -4.42 21.34 11.27
CA HIS A 131 -5.61 21.23 10.44
C HIS A 131 -6.39 19.97 10.77
N THR A 132 -7.70 20.03 10.64
CA THR A 132 -8.56 18.85 10.79
C THR A 132 -8.58 18.02 9.51
N MET A 133 -8.74 16.71 9.63
CA MET A 133 -8.72 15.81 8.48
C MET A 133 -9.75 16.15 7.41
N ASN A 134 -10.93 16.64 7.79
CA ASN A 134 -11.97 17.05 6.85
C ASN A 134 -11.70 18.38 6.13
N SER A 135 -10.75 19.18 6.58
CA SER A 135 -10.36 20.43 5.93
C SER A 135 -9.30 20.25 4.85
N LEU A 136 -8.73 19.05 4.73
CA LEU A 136 -7.65 18.75 3.80
C LEU A 136 -8.17 18.47 2.39
N SER A 137 -7.41 18.88 1.38
CA SER A 137 -7.56 18.39 0.01
C SER A 137 -7.28 16.89 -0.09
N SER A 138 -7.72 16.24 -1.16
CA SER A 138 -7.48 14.80 -1.39
C SER A 138 -5.98 14.46 -1.40
N GLY A 139 -5.14 15.30 -1.98
CA GLY A 139 -3.68 15.13 -1.97
C GLY A 139 -3.09 15.23 -0.58
N GLU A 140 -3.50 16.22 0.23
CA GLU A 140 -3.05 16.39 1.61
C GLU A 140 -3.53 15.23 2.50
N GLN A 141 -4.74 14.72 2.28
CA GLN A 141 -5.22 13.51 2.95
C GLN A 141 -4.35 12.30 2.62
N SER A 142 -4.01 12.08 1.34
CA SER A 142 -3.13 10.98 0.91
C SER A 142 -1.74 11.08 1.54
N LEU A 143 -1.13 12.27 1.58
CA LEU A 143 0.15 12.48 2.27
C LEU A 143 0.03 12.26 3.78
N THR A 144 -1.08 12.62 4.40
CA THR A 144 -1.34 12.38 5.83
C THR A 144 -1.48 10.89 6.13
N LEU A 145 -2.10 10.10 5.25
CA LEU A 145 -2.15 8.64 5.35
C LEU A 145 -0.76 8.01 5.24
N ILE A 146 0.05 8.49 4.29
CA ILE A 146 1.45 8.07 4.17
C ILE A 146 2.22 8.40 5.44
N ALA A 147 2.01 9.60 6.03
CA ALA A 147 2.63 9.98 7.29
C ALA A 147 2.26 9.01 8.43
N GLN A 148 0.98 8.66 8.56
CA GLN A 148 0.53 7.69 9.57
C GLN A 148 1.21 6.32 9.38
N ALA A 149 1.28 5.82 8.14
CA ALA A 149 1.93 4.55 7.85
C ALA A 149 3.45 4.59 8.12
N LEU A 150 4.13 5.70 7.82
CA LEU A 150 5.55 5.87 8.11
C LEU A 150 5.85 5.92 9.61
N THR A 151 5.00 6.60 10.39
CA THR A 151 5.17 6.64 11.86
C THR A 151 5.01 5.26 12.50
N GLN A 152 4.33 4.32 11.84
CA GLN A 152 4.26 2.93 12.27
C GLN A 152 5.62 2.22 12.23
N GLN A 153 6.57 2.72 11.43
CA GLN A 153 7.94 2.16 11.26
C GLN A 153 7.93 0.69 10.86
N SER A 154 6.98 0.28 10.05
CA SER A 154 6.89 -1.07 9.49
C SER A 154 7.93 -1.29 8.40
N LYS A 155 8.34 -2.54 8.18
CA LYS A 155 9.28 -2.89 7.10
C LYS A 155 8.62 -2.98 5.73
N VAL A 156 7.33 -3.28 5.71
CA VAL A 156 6.53 -3.42 4.49
C VAL A 156 5.44 -2.37 4.51
N ILE A 157 5.25 -1.66 3.41
CA ILE A 157 4.13 -0.74 3.22
C ILE A 157 3.38 -1.16 1.95
N ILE A 158 2.08 -1.39 2.08
CA ILE A 158 1.19 -1.68 0.98
C ILE A 158 0.35 -0.43 0.69
N PHE A 159 0.41 0.04 -0.54
CA PHE A 159 -0.38 1.14 -1.07
C PHE A 159 -1.48 0.57 -1.96
N ASP A 160 -2.73 0.78 -1.63
CA ASP A 160 -3.87 0.38 -2.45
C ASP A 160 -4.47 1.61 -3.13
N GLU A 161 -4.24 1.73 -4.44
CA GLU A 161 -4.69 2.85 -5.29
C GLU A 161 -4.35 4.25 -4.73
N PRO A 162 -3.08 4.53 -4.38
CA PRO A 162 -2.70 5.72 -3.60
C PRO A 162 -2.91 7.06 -4.33
N THR A 163 -3.08 7.04 -5.65
CA THR A 163 -3.31 8.22 -6.48
C THR A 163 -4.73 8.32 -7.02
N ALA A 164 -5.61 7.37 -6.65
CA ALA A 164 -7.01 7.41 -7.06
C ALA A 164 -7.67 8.71 -6.58
N ASN A 165 -8.38 9.37 -7.49
CA ASN A 165 -9.08 10.63 -7.24
C ASN A 165 -8.17 11.85 -6.93
N LEU A 166 -6.88 11.76 -7.23
CA LEU A 166 -5.96 12.89 -7.17
C LEU A 166 -5.88 13.58 -8.55
N ASP A 167 -5.72 14.90 -8.55
CA ASP A 167 -5.31 15.61 -9.74
C ASP A 167 -3.86 15.23 -10.14
N PRO A 168 -3.42 15.52 -11.38
CA PRO A 168 -2.10 15.13 -11.87
C PRO A 168 -0.94 15.68 -11.04
N HIS A 169 -1.08 16.89 -10.48
CA HIS A 169 -0.03 17.50 -9.65
C HIS A 169 0.16 16.75 -8.34
N ASN A 170 -0.94 16.48 -7.62
CA ASN A 170 -0.91 15.74 -6.37
C ASN A 170 -0.50 14.27 -6.58
N SER A 171 -0.95 13.63 -7.67
CA SER A 171 -0.50 12.28 -8.06
C SER A 171 1.00 12.20 -8.21
N LYS A 172 1.62 13.19 -8.86
CA LYS A 172 3.07 13.29 -9.03
C LYS A 172 3.80 13.40 -7.68
N ILE A 173 3.31 14.23 -6.76
CA ILE A 173 3.89 14.39 -5.42
C ILE A 173 3.84 13.06 -4.66
N VAL A 174 2.68 12.41 -4.63
CA VAL A 174 2.48 11.12 -3.96
C VAL A 174 3.38 10.04 -4.56
N ALA A 175 3.43 9.95 -5.90
CA ALA A 175 4.30 9.01 -6.62
C ALA A 175 5.79 9.18 -6.26
N LYS A 176 6.29 10.43 -6.20
CA LYS A 176 7.68 10.71 -5.79
C LYS A 176 7.98 10.24 -4.36
N HIS A 177 7.05 10.47 -3.43
CA HIS A 177 7.23 9.96 -2.07
C HIS A 177 7.25 8.44 -2.04
N ILE A 178 6.29 7.75 -2.69
CA ILE A 178 6.26 6.29 -2.74
C ILE A 178 7.55 5.71 -3.33
N LYS A 179 8.05 6.29 -4.44
CA LYS A 179 9.31 5.86 -5.06
C LYS A 179 10.49 5.99 -4.10
N GLY A 180 10.62 7.13 -3.40
CA GLY A 180 11.68 7.36 -2.41
C GLY A 180 11.61 6.45 -1.20
N LEU A 181 10.45 5.90 -0.86
CA LEU A 181 10.30 4.94 0.25
C LEU A 181 10.91 3.57 -0.06
N LYS A 182 11.16 3.23 -1.33
CA LYS A 182 11.79 1.96 -1.72
C LYS A 182 13.20 1.79 -1.13
N ASP A 183 13.89 2.87 -0.81
CA ASP A 183 15.23 2.81 -0.22
C ASP A 183 15.20 2.32 1.25
N TYR A 184 14.06 2.41 1.91
CA TYR A 184 13.93 2.14 3.35
C TYR A 184 12.91 1.06 3.68
N HIS A 185 11.97 0.81 2.78
CA HIS A 185 10.84 -0.11 2.99
C HIS A 185 10.66 -1.06 1.80
N THR A 186 10.13 -2.24 2.04
CA THR A 186 9.52 -3.03 0.98
C THR A 186 8.19 -2.38 0.61
N VAL A 187 8.07 -1.90 -0.63
CA VAL A 187 6.86 -1.26 -1.15
C VAL A 187 6.08 -2.24 -2.00
N ILE A 188 4.81 -2.43 -1.69
CA ILE A 188 3.84 -3.13 -2.55
C ILE A 188 2.84 -2.08 -3.00
N LEU A 189 2.75 -1.86 -4.31
CA LEU A 189 1.83 -0.92 -4.93
C LEU A 189 0.71 -1.69 -5.62
N ILE A 190 -0.53 -1.38 -5.31
CA ILE A 190 -1.69 -1.82 -6.06
C ILE A 190 -2.22 -0.63 -6.82
N THR A 191 -2.34 -0.77 -8.13
CA THR A 191 -2.91 0.28 -8.95
C THR A 191 -3.43 -0.26 -10.28
N HIS A 192 -4.31 0.50 -10.92
CA HIS A 192 -4.66 0.32 -12.34
C HIS A 192 -3.97 1.37 -13.22
N ASP A 193 -3.26 2.33 -12.61
CA ASP A 193 -2.49 3.36 -13.31
C ASP A 193 -1.13 2.80 -13.76
N LEU A 194 -1.02 2.55 -15.08
CA LEU A 194 0.19 2.02 -15.70
C LEU A 194 1.36 3.00 -15.62
N HIS A 195 1.08 4.30 -15.67
CA HIS A 195 2.13 5.32 -15.59
C HIS A 195 2.74 5.35 -14.19
N LEU A 196 1.90 5.29 -13.14
CA LEU A 196 2.39 5.18 -11.77
C LEU A 196 3.21 3.92 -11.57
N ALA A 197 2.73 2.77 -12.04
CA ALA A 197 3.42 1.49 -11.89
C ALA A 197 4.78 1.50 -12.63
N SER A 198 4.82 2.05 -13.84
CA SER A 198 6.06 2.24 -14.61
C SER A 198 7.03 3.18 -13.90
N TYR A 199 6.54 4.31 -13.37
CA TYR A 199 7.37 5.26 -12.62
C TYR A 199 7.98 4.67 -11.35
N ILE A 200 7.23 3.82 -10.62
CA ILE A 200 7.72 3.14 -9.41
C ILE A 200 8.80 2.11 -9.76
N ASP A 201 8.80 1.57 -10.97
CA ASP A 201 9.85 0.69 -11.49
C ASP A 201 10.14 -0.49 -10.55
N SER A 202 9.19 -1.41 -10.47
CA SER A 202 9.28 -2.63 -9.66
C SER A 202 8.73 -3.82 -10.44
N PRO A 203 9.08 -5.07 -10.08
CA PRO A 203 8.46 -6.25 -10.66
C PRO A 203 6.94 -6.14 -10.64
N VAL A 204 6.29 -6.70 -11.65
CA VAL A 204 4.84 -6.61 -11.81
C VAL A 204 4.18 -7.97 -11.61
N LEU A 205 3.14 -7.98 -10.81
CA LEU A 205 2.17 -9.07 -10.72
C LEU A 205 0.89 -8.62 -11.39
N PHE A 206 0.56 -9.18 -12.53
CA PHE A 206 -0.69 -8.91 -13.21
C PHE A 206 -1.73 -9.99 -12.87
N ILE A 207 -2.91 -9.55 -12.42
CA ILE A 207 -4.01 -10.46 -12.07
C ILE A 207 -5.06 -10.43 -13.18
N LYS A 208 -5.23 -11.57 -13.89
CA LYS A 208 -6.24 -11.73 -14.94
C LYS A 208 -6.94 -13.08 -14.76
N ASN A 209 -8.27 -13.08 -14.78
CA ASN A 209 -9.07 -14.30 -14.66
C ASN A 209 -8.67 -15.20 -13.48
N LYS A 210 -8.42 -14.60 -12.31
CA LYS A 210 -7.96 -15.27 -11.07
C LYS A 210 -6.54 -15.88 -11.16
N ALA A 211 -5.87 -15.78 -12.30
CA ALA A 211 -4.50 -16.23 -12.50
C ALA A 211 -3.50 -15.09 -12.21
N LEU A 212 -2.35 -15.47 -11.66
CA LEU A 212 -1.25 -14.57 -11.33
C LEU A 212 -0.17 -14.68 -12.40
N HIS A 213 0.14 -13.57 -13.06
CA HIS A 213 1.20 -13.46 -14.07
C HIS A 213 2.31 -12.57 -13.51
N TYR A 214 3.47 -13.15 -13.20
CA TYR A 214 4.61 -12.43 -12.63
C TYR A 214 5.63 -12.05 -13.69
N TYR A 215 6.03 -10.79 -13.70
CA TYR A 215 7.04 -10.20 -14.57
C TYR A 215 8.12 -9.56 -13.73
N GLN A 216 9.34 -10.10 -13.81
CA GLN A 216 10.50 -9.53 -13.13
C GLN A 216 10.91 -8.21 -13.77
N ASN A 217 10.98 -8.21 -15.10
CA ASN A 217 11.26 -7.08 -15.98
C ASN A 217 10.33 -7.17 -17.21
N ASP A 218 10.42 -6.22 -18.11
CA ASP A 218 9.78 -6.23 -19.42
C ASP A 218 8.25 -6.31 -19.45
N PHE A 219 7.59 -5.92 -18.34
CA PHE A 219 6.13 -5.82 -18.33
C PHE A 219 5.63 -4.70 -19.26
N PHE A 220 6.28 -3.54 -19.21
CA PHE A 220 5.86 -2.33 -19.91
C PHE A 220 6.35 -2.31 -21.37
N ASN A 221 5.95 -3.28 -22.16
CA ASN A 221 6.10 -3.31 -23.62
C ASN A 221 4.73 -3.53 -24.28
N ASP A 222 4.60 -3.08 -25.53
CA ASP A 222 3.32 -3.09 -26.24
C ASP A 222 2.71 -4.49 -26.32
N GLU A 223 3.53 -5.52 -26.59
CA GLU A 223 3.07 -6.91 -26.72
C GLU A 223 2.41 -7.43 -25.43
N ASN A 224 3.03 -7.22 -24.27
CA ASN A 224 2.47 -7.64 -23.00
C ASN A 224 1.22 -6.83 -22.63
N LEU A 225 1.24 -5.53 -22.86
CA LEU A 225 0.11 -4.65 -22.54
C LEU A 225 -1.11 -4.96 -23.41
N GLU A 226 -0.92 -5.13 -24.73
CA GLU A 226 -2.00 -5.51 -25.65
C GLU A 226 -2.59 -6.89 -25.29
N LYS A 227 -1.74 -7.87 -25.00
CA LYS A 227 -2.18 -9.21 -24.61
C LYS A 227 -2.97 -9.24 -23.30
N LEU A 228 -2.54 -8.44 -22.31
CA LEU A 228 -3.13 -8.47 -20.98
C LEU A 228 -4.37 -7.59 -20.87
N TYR A 229 -4.37 -6.42 -21.51
CA TYR A 229 -5.50 -5.49 -21.48
C TYR A 229 -6.46 -5.66 -22.67
N GLU A 230 -6.07 -6.43 -23.69
CA GLU A 230 -6.90 -6.70 -24.90
C GLU A 230 -7.27 -5.41 -25.66
N VAL A 231 -6.34 -4.44 -25.69
CA VAL A 231 -6.47 -3.16 -26.38
C VAL A 231 -5.16 -2.77 -27.04
N ASP A 232 -5.22 -2.08 -28.19
CA ASP A 232 -4.03 -1.55 -28.87
C ASP A 232 -3.41 -0.42 -28.07
N PHE A 233 -2.20 -0.61 -27.57
CA PHE A 233 -1.42 0.42 -26.89
C PHE A 233 -0.51 1.13 -27.89
N LYS A 234 -0.76 2.42 -28.13
CA LYS A 234 0.14 3.30 -28.89
C LYS A 234 0.90 4.23 -27.95
N SER A 235 2.03 3.78 -27.45
CA SER A 235 2.96 4.47 -26.55
C SER A 235 2.44 4.87 -25.16
N LEU A 236 3.13 4.38 -24.12
CA LEU A 236 3.04 4.84 -22.72
C LEU A 236 4.20 5.81 -22.46
N SER A 237 3.95 7.12 -22.53
CA SER A 237 4.89 8.11 -22.05
C SER A 237 4.17 9.16 -21.20
N VAL A 238 4.30 9.07 -19.89
CA VAL A 238 4.03 10.19 -18.98
C VAL A 238 5.30 10.46 -18.20
N ASP A 239 5.83 11.67 -18.36
CA ASP A 239 6.97 12.17 -17.63
C ASP A 239 6.54 12.58 -16.22
N TYR A 240 7.06 11.85 -15.22
CA TYR A 240 6.97 12.22 -13.81
C TYR A 240 8.18 13.06 -13.34
N ASP A 241 9.10 13.43 -14.24
CA ASP A 241 10.27 14.28 -13.94
C ASP A 241 9.94 15.75 -13.74
#